data_af1af133a3e3a4d9cda2a560c83d8c75
#
_entry.id   af1af133a3e3a4d9cda2a560c83d8c75
#
_cell.length_a   1.000
_cell.length_b   1.000
_cell.length_c   1.000
_cell.angle_alpha   90.00
_cell.angle_beta   90.00
_cell.angle_gamma   90.00
#
_symmetry.space_group_name_H-M   'P 1'
#
loop_
_entity.id
_entity.type
_entity.pdbx_description
1 polymer ?
#
loop_
_entity_poly.entity_id
_entity_poly.type
_entity_poly.pdbx_seq_one_letter_code
_entity_poly.pdbx_strand_id
1 'polypeptide(L)'
;MRKMQRFAALGLAGTMALSLAACGDSSASTTDSTPASTASSTEATAESTASGDSVTLNWALWDKDSTAYWAALADGYMASHPGVTIEMTDLGSTDYMTQLATQLAGGNGELDVLSIKDIPGYSNLINLGMLEPLSGKLTTDESKFNGVLDQLTAEDGNYYAVPFRSDFWVVYYNKDIFDQAGIEYPTNDMTMADFDAKIREVYEKTGIYGNIYHTWRSTTTLFGILDGKNTVIDGNYDFLKPYYEQVMAEQTDGVIPNYGEQKTANLHYSGAFENGQAAMCNMGSWFIATLQKYNAEASANGVQPVNFGIVKYPHPDGAPAGSTLGTVTSLAVNANSEKKEAALDFVNWCASEDGAKCVAAAGTFPAVSSDETNKIISSTDGFPSDDASLEALNTTAIYLEMPLSDKASEIETILNTEHDAIMTESETVDEGIANMNEQVQALLG
;
A
#
# COMPACT_ATOMS: atom_id res chain seq x y z
N MET A 1 -28.30 7.43 47.75
CA MET A 1 -28.31 8.86 48.17
C MET A 1 -27.33 9.64 47.36
N ARG A 2 -27.86 10.55 46.50
CA ARG A 2 -27.37 11.89 46.12
C ARG A 2 -25.92 11.99 45.63
N LYS A 3 -25.58 12.63 44.51
CA LYS A 3 -26.17 13.83 43.83
C LYS A 3 -25.81 13.81 42.32
N MET A 4 -26.81 14.09 41.51
CA MET A 4 -26.66 14.60 40.12
C MET A 4 -26.08 16.02 40.15
N GLN A 5 -25.16 16.33 39.27
CA GLN A 5 -24.93 17.71 38.85
C GLN A 5 -25.03 17.82 37.33
N ARG A 6 -26.05 18.57 36.93
CA ARG A 6 -26.30 19.04 35.57
C ARG A 6 -25.43 20.25 35.35
N PHE A 7 -24.78 20.37 34.21
CA PHE A 7 -24.30 21.67 33.67
C PHE A 7 -24.95 21.95 32.33
N ALA A 8 -25.41 23.18 32.25
CA ALA A 8 -26.25 23.73 31.23
C ALA A 8 -25.47 24.14 29.97
N ALA A 9 -26.19 24.04 28.85
CA ALA A 9 -25.78 24.62 27.55
C ALA A 9 -25.89 26.16 27.59
N LEU A 10 -24.89 26.84 27.01
CA LEU A 10 -25.07 28.24 26.59
C LEU A 10 -24.71 28.33 25.11
N GLY A 11 -25.71 28.63 24.32
CA GLY A 11 -25.57 29.01 22.93
C GLY A 11 -25.10 30.45 22.79
N LEU A 12 -24.30 30.73 21.77
CA LEU A 12 -24.08 32.08 21.27
C LEU A 12 -24.25 32.07 19.76
N ALA A 13 -25.35 32.70 19.33
CA ALA A 13 -25.59 33.15 17.98
C ALA A 13 -24.89 34.47 17.77
N GLY A 14 -24.19 34.63 16.66
CA GLY A 14 -23.51 35.87 16.27
C GLY A 14 -23.56 36.07 14.75
N THR A 15 -24.32 37.00 14.38
CA THR A 15 -24.85 37.55 13.16
C THR A 15 -23.85 37.80 12.02
N MET A 16 -24.36 37.54 10.80
CA MET A 16 -23.85 38.04 9.50
C MET A 16 -23.89 39.57 9.42
N ALA A 17 -22.89 40.14 8.74
CA ALA A 17 -23.06 41.45 8.10
C ALA A 17 -22.41 41.41 6.70
N LEU A 18 -23.24 41.53 5.71
CA LEU A 18 -22.90 41.87 4.32
C LEU A 18 -22.42 43.34 4.27
N SER A 19 -21.44 43.61 3.39
CA SER A 19 -21.29 44.95 2.80
C SER A 19 -20.82 44.81 1.34
N LEU A 20 -21.77 45.12 0.44
CA LEU A 20 -21.55 45.55 -0.94
C LEU A 20 -21.29 47.05 -0.97
N ALA A 21 -20.35 47.47 -1.84
CA ALA A 21 -20.38 48.74 -2.58
C ALA A 21 -19.15 48.71 -3.51
N ALA A 22 -19.26 48.64 -4.80
CA ALA A 22 -19.80 49.46 -5.86
C ALA A 22 -18.85 50.57 -6.32
N CYS A 23 -18.41 50.41 -7.60
CA CYS A 23 -18.22 51.41 -8.69
C CYS A 23 -17.34 52.63 -8.55
N GLY A 24 -16.56 52.88 -9.63
CA GLY A 24 -16.09 54.20 -10.04
C GLY A 24 -14.85 54.12 -10.93
N ASP A 25 -14.98 54.05 -12.09
CA ASP A 25 -14.80 54.61 -13.43
C ASP A 25 -13.92 55.88 -13.52
N SER A 26 -13.20 55.97 -14.64
CA SER A 26 -12.71 57.13 -15.39
C SER A 26 -11.19 57.29 -15.56
N SER A 27 -10.73 56.93 -16.72
CA SER A 27 -10.35 57.83 -17.83
C SER A 27 -8.97 58.45 -17.89
N ALA A 28 -8.25 58.02 -18.88
CA ALA A 28 -7.60 58.78 -19.96
C ALA A 28 -6.36 59.64 -19.66
N SER A 29 -5.27 59.44 -20.32
CA SER A 29 -4.83 60.21 -21.48
C SER A 29 -3.31 60.32 -21.58
N THR A 30 -2.77 59.82 -22.69
CA THR A 30 -1.79 60.41 -23.64
C THR A 30 -0.50 61.07 -23.07
N THR A 31 0.70 60.77 -23.56
CA THR A 31 1.36 60.99 -24.84
C THR A 31 2.85 60.65 -24.71
N ASP A 32 3.36 59.88 -25.63
CA ASP A 32 4.29 60.19 -26.72
C ASP A 32 5.76 60.55 -26.34
N SER A 33 6.70 59.78 -26.84
CA SER A 33 7.86 60.18 -27.62
C SER A 33 8.98 59.12 -27.66
N THR A 34 9.13 58.56 -28.85
CA THR A 34 10.38 57.95 -29.31
C THR A 34 11.39 59.04 -29.69
N PRO A 35 12.72 58.84 -29.70
CA PRO A 35 13.28 58.30 -30.91
C PRO A 35 14.54 57.37 -30.77
N ALA A 36 14.66 56.61 -31.81
CA ALA A 36 15.68 55.72 -32.33
C ALA A 36 17.18 56.08 -32.13
N SER A 37 18.04 55.06 -32.13
CA SER A 37 19.18 54.77 -33.01
C SER A 37 20.15 53.81 -32.28
N THR A 38 20.68 52.78 -32.73
CA THR A 38 21.39 52.34 -33.90
C THR A 38 21.90 50.92 -33.65
N ALA A 39 21.95 50.14 -34.72
CA ALA A 39 22.38 48.77 -34.84
C ALA A 39 23.86 48.51 -34.42
N SER A 40 24.11 47.31 -33.86
CA SER A 40 25.32 46.56 -34.15
C SER A 40 24.98 45.06 -34.17
N SER A 41 25.17 44.47 -35.32
CA SER A 41 25.08 43.06 -35.62
C SER A 41 26.20 42.29 -34.92
N THR A 42 25.82 41.28 -34.20
CA THR A 42 26.70 40.14 -33.90
C THR A 42 25.89 38.86 -34.12
N GLU A 43 26.30 38.09 -35.12
CA GLU A 43 25.80 36.75 -35.37
C GLU A 43 25.99 35.90 -34.11
N ALA A 44 24.90 35.49 -33.49
CA ALA A 44 24.86 34.42 -32.55
C ALA A 44 24.20 33.23 -33.24
N THR A 45 24.96 32.19 -33.34
CA THR A 45 24.60 30.84 -33.77
C THR A 45 23.26 30.47 -33.17
N ALA A 46 22.29 30.18 -34.00
CA ALA A 46 21.03 29.63 -33.59
C ALA A 46 21.27 28.21 -33.09
N GLU A 47 21.29 28.03 -31.77
CA GLU A 47 20.94 26.76 -31.18
C GLU A 47 19.45 26.52 -31.48
N SER A 48 19.23 25.45 -32.23
CA SER A 48 17.90 24.92 -32.50
C SER A 48 17.30 24.42 -31.16
N THR A 49 16.58 25.28 -30.48
CA THR A 49 15.64 24.80 -29.46
C THR A 49 14.51 24.13 -30.22
N ALA A 50 14.49 22.80 -30.18
CA ALA A 50 13.34 22.01 -30.56
C ALA A 50 12.18 22.50 -29.72
N SER A 51 11.23 23.22 -30.34
CA SER A 51 9.92 23.51 -29.80
C SER A 51 9.13 22.20 -29.85
N GLY A 52 9.37 21.30 -28.89
CA GLY A 52 8.46 20.22 -28.57
C GLY A 52 7.26 20.82 -27.86
N ASP A 53 6.05 20.51 -28.33
CA ASP A 53 4.83 20.91 -27.64
C ASP A 53 4.91 20.43 -26.19
N SER A 54 4.69 21.33 -25.24
CA SER A 54 4.68 20.98 -23.81
C SER A 54 3.45 20.13 -23.52
N VAL A 55 3.63 18.99 -22.85
CA VAL A 55 2.53 18.08 -22.45
C VAL A 55 2.35 18.15 -20.95
N THR A 56 1.11 18.37 -20.51
CA THR A 56 0.73 18.24 -19.10
C THR A 56 -0.08 16.98 -18.93
N LEU A 57 0.36 16.07 -18.05
CA LEU A 57 -0.36 14.86 -17.66
C LEU A 57 -1.00 15.06 -16.29
N ASN A 58 -2.29 14.76 -16.18
CA ASN A 58 -3.05 14.77 -14.94
C ASN A 58 -3.06 13.36 -14.32
N TRP A 59 -2.49 13.23 -13.15
CA TRP A 59 -2.33 11.97 -12.43
C TRP A 59 -3.22 11.91 -11.19
N ALA A 60 -4.21 11.00 -11.17
CA ALA A 60 -5.07 10.75 -10.02
C ALA A 60 -4.38 9.86 -8.99
N LEU A 61 -4.38 10.29 -7.72
CA LEU A 61 -3.76 9.61 -6.59
C LEU A 61 -4.44 9.98 -5.26
N TRP A 62 -3.92 9.51 -4.15
CA TRP A 62 -4.42 9.78 -2.80
C TRP A 62 -3.29 10.17 -1.85
N ASP A 63 -3.65 10.92 -0.79
CA ASP A 63 -2.75 11.33 0.30
C ASP A 63 -1.42 11.94 -0.20
N LYS A 64 -1.52 12.81 -1.20
CA LYS A 64 -0.39 13.43 -1.89
C LYS A 64 0.64 14.03 -0.95
N ASP A 65 0.19 14.78 0.05
CA ASP A 65 1.07 15.54 0.93
C ASP A 65 1.74 14.68 2.02
N SER A 66 1.22 13.48 2.27
CA SER A 66 1.76 12.55 3.27
C SER A 66 2.56 11.39 2.66
N THR A 67 2.59 11.27 1.33
CA THR A 67 3.16 10.12 0.61
C THR A 67 4.29 10.56 -0.32
N ALA A 68 5.53 10.42 0.14
CA ALA A 68 6.72 10.97 -0.51
C ALA A 68 7.00 10.42 -1.91
N TYR A 69 6.67 9.18 -2.20
CA TYR A 69 6.98 8.56 -3.49
C TYR A 69 6.19 9.17 -4.66
N TRP A 70 5.03 9.80 -4.45
CA TRP A 70 4.31 10.49 -5.51
C TRP A 70 5.13 11.62 -6.11
N ALA A 71 5.62 12.51 -5.24
CA ALA A 71 6.47 13.62 -5.66
C ALA A 71 7.79 13.12 -6.24
N ALA A 72 8.41 12.09 -5.64
CA ALA A 72 9.67 11.53 -6.12
C ALA A 72 9.55 10.97 -7.56
N LEU A 73 8.45 10.30 -7.90
CA LEU A 73 8.19 9.82 -9.25
C LEU A 73 7.92 10.95 -10.24
N ALA A 74 7.06 11.91 -9.87
CA ALA A 74 6.74 13.05 -10.74
C ALA A 74 8.00 13.90 -11.05
N ASP A 75 8.76 14.26 -10.02
CA ASP A 75 9.97 15.08 -10.15
C ASP A 75 11.06 14.35 -10.92
N GLY A 76 11.27 13.05 -10.65
CA GLY A 76 12.24 12.21 -11.34
C GLY A 76 11.94 12.08 -12.83
N TYR A 77 10.68 11.87 -13.19
CA TYR A 77 10.25 11.82 -14.58
C TYR A 77 10.43 13.17 -15.28
N MET A 78 9.93 14.26 -14.71
CA MET A 78 10.05 15.60 -15.28
C MET A 78 11.52 16.03 -15.46
N ALA A 79 12.41 15.61 -14.56
CA ALA A 79 13.85 15.91 -14.69
C ALA A 79 14.48 15.24 -15.92
N SER A 80 14.01 14.07 -16.33
CA SER A 80 14.50 13.32 -17.49
C SER A 80 13.72 13.57 -18.79
N HIS A 81 12.53 14.19 -18.70
CA HIS A 81 11.63 14.45 -19.82
C HIS A 81 11.27 15.95 -19.95
N PRO A 82 12.22 16.78 -20.42
CA PRO A 82 11.98 18.23 -20.58
C PRO A 82 10.78 18.49 -21.49
N GLY A 83 9.86 19.33 -21.03
CA GLY A 83 8.63 19.66 -21.74
C GLY A 83 7.41 18.89 -21.28
N VAL A 84 7.56 17.90 -20.38
CA VAL A 84 6.43 17.24 -19.72
C VAL A 84 6.23 17.83 -18.33
N THR A 85 4.98 18.05 -17.95
CA THR A 85 4.55 18.45 -16.61
C THR A 85 3.60 17.40 -16.06
N ILE A 86 3.84 16.95 -14.83
CA ILE A 86 2.95 16.04 -14.09
C ILE A 86 2.15 16.86 -13.08
N GLU A 87 0.84 16.92 -13.26
CA GLU A 87 -0.10 17.52 -12.30
C GLU A 87 -0.82 16.42 -11.52
N MET A 88 -0.72 16.47 -10.19
CA MET A 88 -1.28 15.45 -9.30
C MET A 88 -2.64 15.91 -8.77
N THR A 89 -3.67 15.11 -9.01
CA THR A 89 -5.03 15.29 -8.50
C THR A 89 -5.25 14.33 -7.32
N ASP A 90 -5.30 14.90 -6.11
CA ASP A 90 -5.56 14.15 -4.88
C ASP A 90 -7.06 13.94 -4.67
N LEU A 91 -7.50 12.69 -4.63
CA LEU A 91 -8.91 12.31 -4.40
C LEU A 91 -9.14 11.84 -2.94
N GLY A 92 -8.11 11.93 -2.07
CA GLY A 92 -8.15 11.38 -0.71
C GLY A 92 -8.08 9.86 -0.69
N SER A 93 -7.72 9.28 0.45
CA SER A 93 -7.55 7.82 0.60
C SER A 93 -8.84 7.08 0.94
N THR A 94 -9.80 7.75 1.56
CA THR A 94 -11.11 7.14 1.88
C THR A 94 -11.93 7.04 0.61
N ASP A 95 -12.40 5.84 0.32
CA ASP A 95 -13.22 5.55 -0.87
C ASP A 95 -12.58 5.97 -2.22
N TYR A 96 -11.25 6.04 -2.27
CA TYR A 96 -10.48 6.51 -3.43
C TYR A 96 -10.95 5.87 -4.75
N MET A 97 -11.02 4.52 -4.81
CA MET A 97 -11.40 3.81 -6.04
C MET A 97 -12.84 4.10 -6.47
N THR A 98 -13.74 4.32 -5.52
CA THR A 98 -15.13 4.72 -5.80
C THR A 98 -15.20 6.14 -6.34
N GLN A 99 -14.44 7.07 -5.77
CA GLN A 99 -14.34 8.45 -6.26
C GLN A 99 -13.72 8.50 -7.65
N LEU A 100 -12.63 7.74 -7.88
CA LEU A 100 -12.00 7.63 -9.19
C LEU A 100 -12.98 7.11 -10.25
N ALA A 101 -13.68 6.01 -9.99
CA ALA A 101 -14.69 5.45 -10.89
C ALA A 101 -15.80 6.46 -11.20
N THR A 102 -16.23 7.23 -10.20
CA THR A 102 -17.26 8.27 -10.37
C THR A 102 -16.78 9.40 -11.28
N GLN A 103 -15.55 9.87 -11.12
CA GLN A 103 -14.97 10.91 -11.97
C GLN A 103 -14.83 10.43 -13.42
N LEU A 104 -14.34 9.21 -13.62
CA LEU A 104 -14.18 8.62 -14.94
C LEU A 104 -15.52 8.39 -15.65
N ALA A 105 -16.56 7.97 -14.92
CA ALA A 105 -17.92 7.79 -15.47
C ALA A 105 -18.55 9.10 -15.98
N GLY A 106 -18.11 10.25 -15.47
CA GLY A 106 -18.50 11.57 -15.98
C GLY A 106 -17.97 11.90 -17.38
N GLY A 107 -17.23 11.00 -18.02
CA GLY A 107 -16.64 11.18 -19.35
C GLY A 107 -15.45 12.13 -19.35
N ASN A 108 -14.84 12.34 -18.20
CA ASN A 108 -13.77 13.31 -18.01
C ASN A 108 -12.44 12.73 -18.49
N GLY A 109 -12.04 13.03 -19.73
CA GLY A 109 -10.70 12.77 -20.27
C GLY A 109 -9.60 13.64 -19.65
N GLU A 110 -9.91 14.39 -18.58
CA GLU A 110 -8.95 15.26 -17.91
C GLU A 110 -7.90 14.49 -17.12
N LEU A 111 -8.24 13.31 -16.61
CA LEU A 111 -7.28 12.42 -15.95
C LEU A 111 -6.61 11.52 -16.98
N ASP A 112 -5.29 11.55 -17.03
CA ASP A 112 -4.49 10.80 -18.01
C ASP A 112 -3.92 9.51 -17.40
N VAL A 113 -3.38 9.60 -16.18
CA VAL A 113 -2.80 8.49 -15.41
C VAL A 113 -3.59 8.26 -14.13
N LEU A 114 -3.83 7.00 -13.82
CA LEU A 114 -4.67 6.57 -12.73
C LEU A 114 -3.87 5.66 -11.79
N SER A 115 -3.80 6.02 -10.50
CA SER A 115 -3.26 5.11 -9.49
C SER A 115 -4.30 4.07 -9.13
N ILE A 116 -3.91 2.81 -9.15
CA ILE A 116 -4.74 1.67 -8.75
C ILE A 116 -4.36 1.26 -7.34
N LYS A 117 -5.29 1.41 -6.41
CA LYS A 117 -5.05 1.22 -4.98
C LYS A 117 -5.28 -0.23 -4.52
N ASP A 118 -6.28 -0.88 -5.11
CA ASP A 118 -6.71 -2.23 -4.73
C ASP A 118 -7.27 -3.01 -5.92
N ILE A 119 -7.32 -4.31 -5.78
CA ILE A 119 -7.78 -5.23 -6.83
C ILE A 119 -9.30 -5.12 -7.07
N PRO A 120 -10.17 -5.01 -6.06
CA PRO A 120 -11.60 -4.81 -6.30
C PRO A 120 -11.91 -3.57 -7.16
N GLY A 121 -11.26 -2.44 -6.86
CA GLY A 121 -11.39 -1.23 -7.65
C GLY A 121 -10.80 -1.38 -9.06
N TYR A 122 -9.68 -2.08 -9.20
CA TYR A 122 -9.08 -2.40 -10.49
C TYR A 122 -10.05 -3.20 -11.37
N SER A 123 -10.60 -4.30 -10.83
CA SER A 123 -11.60 -5.12 -11.51
C SER A 123 -12.81 -4.29 -11.96
N ASN A 124 -13.34 -3.44 -11.09
CA ASN A 124 -14.46 -2.56 -11.42
C ASN A 124 -14.14 -1.62 -12.59
N LEU A 125 -12.95 -1.01 -12.60
CA LEU A 125 -12.55 -0.10 -13.70
C LEU A 125 -12.35 -0.84 -15.03
N ILE A 126 -11.85 -2.08 -15.02
CA ILE A 126 -11.79 -2.95 -16.20
C ILE A 126 -13.20 -3.21 -16.74
N ASN A 127 -14.12 -3.65 -15.88
CA ASN A 127 -15.50 -3.98 -16.24
C ASN A 127 -16.26 -2.75 -16.81
N LEU A 128 -15.91 -1.55 -16.36
CA LEU A 128 -16.44 -0.30 -16.89
C LEU A 128 -15.76 0.16 -18.20
N GLY A 129 -14.70 -0.52 -18.66
CA GLY A 129 -13.95 -0.15 -19.85
C GLY A 129 -13.19 1.18 -19.71
N MET A 130 -12.78 1.54 -18.51
CA MET A 130 -12.13 2.82 -18.20
C MET A 130 -10.61 2.81 -18.37
N LEU A 131 -10.00 1.62 -18.57
CA LEU A 131 -8.55 1.45 -18.62
C LEU A 131 -8.08 1.05 -20.02
N GLU A 132 -6.95 1.59 -20.44
CA GLU A 132 -6.24 1.20 -21.68
C GLU A 132 -5.48 -0.12 -21.44
N PRO A 133 -5.60 -1.14 -22.32
CA PRO A 133 -4.82 -2.36 -22.20
C PRO A 133 -3.32 -2.08 -22.40
N LEU A 134 -2.48 -2.64 -21.52
CA LEU A 134 -1.04 -2.38 -21.48
C LEU A 134 -0.16 -3.58 -21.86
N SER A 135 -0.75 -4.76 -22.07
CA SER A 135 -0.03 -5.97 -22.48
C SER A 135 0.76 -5.76 -23.76
N GLY A 136 2.04 -6.12 -23.71
CA GLY A 136 2.97 -5.94 -24.84
C GLY A 136 3.41 -4.49 -25.08
N LYS A 137 3.07 -3.55 -24.19
CA LYS A 137 3.45 -2.14 -24.28
C LYS A 137 4.51 -1.72 -23.24
N LEU A 138 4.91 -2.65 -22.36
CA LEU A 138 5.95 -2.39 -21.36
C LEU A 138 7.34 -2.34 -22.00
N THR A 139 8.17 -1.43 -21.50
CA THR A 139 9.60 -1.35 -21.83
C THR A 139 10.44 -2.16 -20.85
N THR A 140 9.96 -2.36 -19.62
CA THR A 140 10.59 -3.21 -18.60
C THR A 140 10.27 -4.68 -18.87
N ASP A 141 11.25 -5.57 -18.71
CA ASP A 141 11.05 -7.01 -18.82
C ASP A 141 10.03 -7.49 -17.77
N GLU A 142 8.96 -8.13 -18.23
CA GLU A 142 7.84 -8.59 -17.38
C GLU A 142 8.28 -9.58 -16.29
N SER A 143 9.37 -10.34 -16.51
CA SER A 143 9.93 -11.25 -15.51
C SER A 143 10.44 -10.55 -14.24
N LYS A 144 10.72 -9.23 -14.31
CA LYS A 144 11.16 -8.44 -13.15
C LYS A 144 10.05 -8.13 -12.14
N PHE A 145 8.81 -8.42 -12.47
CA PHE A 145 7.65 -8.22 -11.58
C PHE A 145 7.32 -9.43 -10.71
N ASN A 146 8.18 -10.45 -10.66
CA ASN A 146 8.04 -11.62 -9.78
C ASN A 146 6.67 -12.34 -9.89
N GLY A 147 6.12 -12.42 -11.10
CA GLY A 147 4.83 -13.06 -11.38
C GLY A 147 3.58 -12.24 -10.99
N VAL A 148 3.76 -11.00 -10.55
CA VAL A 148 2.62 -10.14 -10.16
C VAL A 148 1.78 -9.73 -11.37
N LEU A 149 2.39 -9.50 -12.53
CA LEU A 149 1.65 -9.17 -13.75
C LEU A 149 0.67 -10.27 -14.18
N ASP A 150 1.04 -11.54 -14.00
CA ASP A 150 0.14 -12.67 -14.27
C ASP A 150 -1.11 -12.61 -13.37
N GLN A 151 -0.94 -12.18 -12.12
CA GLN A 151 -2.03 -12.05 -11.15
C GLN A 151 -2.91 -10.79 -11.39
N LEU A 152 -2.46 -9.85 -12.22
CA LEU A 152 -3.20 -8.66 -12.67
C LEU A 152 -3.80 -8.82 -14.07
N THR A 153 -3.55 -9.95 -14.73
CA THR A 153 -4.05 -10.22 -16.08
C THR A 153 -5.53 -10.63 -16.03
N ALA A 154 -6.34 -9.91 -16.80
CA ALA A 154 -7.78 -10.16 -16.92
C ALA A 154 -8.08 -11.37 -17.83
N GLU A 155 -9.34 -11.80 -17.88
CA GLU A 155 -9.78 -12.97 -18.66
C GLU A 155 -9.54 -12.83 -20.17
N ASP A 156 -9.48 -11.60 -20.68
CA ASP A 156 -9.15 -11.32 -22.08
C ASP A 156 -7.66 -11.44 -22.42
N GLY A 157 -6.83 -11.80 -21.44
CA GLY A 157 -5.38 -11.94 -21.56
C GLY A 157 -4.61 -10.63 -21.50
N ASN A 158 -5.25 -9.51 -21.12
CA ASN A 158 -4.60 -8.24 -20.95
C ASN A 158 -4.43 -7.89 -19.46
N TYR A 159 -3.31 -7.26 -19.10
CA TYR A 159 -3.25 -6.43 -17.91
C TYR A 159 -3.47 -4.96 -18.30
N TYR A 160 -4.12 -4.21 -17.43
CA TYR A 160 -4.53 -2.82 -17.63
C TYR A 160 -3.84 -1.85 -16.68
N ALA A 161 -3.04 -2.38 -15.77
CA ALA A 161 -2.23 -1.61 -14.85
C ALA A 161 -0.88 -2.26 -14.64
N VAL A 162 0.13 -1.44 -14.35
CA VAL A 162 1.51 -1.88 -14.13
C VAL A 162 1.93 -1.50 -12.72
N PRO A 163 2.39 -2.45 -11.90
CA PRO A 163 2.88 -2.17 -10.57
C PRO A 163 4.14 -1.29 -10.62
N PHE A 164 4.17 -0.22 -9.84
CA PHE A 164 5.40 0.53 -9.57
C PHE A 164 5.91 0.32 -8.15
N ARG A 165 5.01 -0.10 -7.24
CA ARG A 165 5.28 -0.39 -5.84
C ARG A 165 4.69 -1.75 -5.49
N SER A 166 5.46 -2.54 -4.73
CA SER A 166 5.04 -3.85 -4.25
C SER A 166 5.47 -4.02 -2.80
N ASP A 167 4.50 -4.11 -1.91
CA ASP A 167 4.77 -4.50 -0.54
C ASP A 167 4.72 -6.02 -0.42
N PHE A 168 5.57 -6.53 0.46
CA PHE A 168 5.62 -7.94 0.82
C PHE A 168 5.57 -8.08 2.35
N TRP A 169 5.16 -9.23 2.84
CA TRP A 169 4.99 -9.46 4.26
C TRP A 169 6.23 -10.11 4.88
N VAL A 170 6.53 -9.68 6.10
CA VAL A 170 7.63 -10.17 6.93
C VAL A 170 7.15 -10.32 8.38
N VAL A 171 7.97 -10.92 9.23
CA VAL A 171 7.78 -10.86 10.68
C VAL A 171 8.75 -9.85 11.27
N TYR A 172 8.20 -8.85 11.95
CA TYR A 172 8.91 -7.92 12.80
C TYR A 172 9.07 -8.53 14.18
N TYR A 173 10.23 -8.33 14.81
CA TYR A 173 10.45 -8.77 16.18
C TYR A 173 11.23 -7.73 16.99
N ASN A 174 10.88 -7.60 18.26
CA ASN A 174 11.52 -6.67 19.20
C ASN A 174 12.72 -7.35 19.87
N LYS A 175 13.92 -7.02 19.44
CA LYS A 175 15.18 -7.62 19.91
C LYS A 175 15.35 -7.49 21.41
N ASP A 176 14.96 -6.36 22.00
CA ASP A 176 15.13 -6.14 23.45
C ASP A 176 14.28 -7.10 24.28
N ILE A 177 13.07 -7.46 23.81
CA ILE A 177 12.23 -8.46 24.49
C ILE A 177 12.88 -9.84 24.41
N PHE A 178 13.38 -10.23 23.26
CA PHE A 178 14.06 -11.51 23.06
C PHE A 178 15.34 -11.61 23.89
N ASP A 179 16.19 -10.57 23.89
CA ASP A 179 17.44 -10.51 24.62
C ASP A 179 17.22 -10.60 26.14
N GLN A 180 16.25 -9.83 26.66
CA GLN A 180 15.92 -9.84 28.09
C GLN A 180 15.38 -11.18 28.57
N ALA A 181 14.67 -11.90 27.72
CA ALA A 181 14.12 -13.22 28.02
C ALA A 181 15.08 -14.37 27.73
N GLY A 182 16.22 -14.12 27.09
CA GLY A 182 17.16 -15.14 26.65
C GLY A 182 16.52 -16.11 25.64
N ILE A 183 15.77 -15.57 24.69
CA ILE A 183 15.11 -16.32 23.62
C ILE A 183 15.89 -16.11 22.34
N GLU A 184 16.14 -17.17 21.57
CA GLU A 184 16.71 -17.10 20.24
C GLU A 184 15.78 -16.31 19.30
N TYR A 185 16.36 -15.44 18.46
CA TYR A 185 15.59 -14.66 17.47
C TYR A 185 14.86 -15.57 16.48
N PRO A 186 13.75 -15.12 15.89
CA PRO A 186 13.13 -15.80 14.74
C PRO A 186 14.11 -15.82 13.54
N THR A 187 13.94 -16.80 12.64
CA THR A 187 14.87 -17.05 11.52
C THR A 187 14.17 -16.91 10.17
N ASN A 188 14.94 -16.75 9.08
CA ASN A 188 14.43 -16.56 7.73
C ASN A 188 13.87 -17.85 7.07
N ASP A 189 14.03 -19.00 7.70
CA ASP A 189 13.52 -20.30 7.25
C ASP A 189 12.45 -20.88 8.17
N MET A 190 11.81 -20.01 8.98
CA MET A 190 10.80 -20.37 9.96
C MET A 190 9.54 -20.93 9.31
N THR A 191 9.16 -22.14 9.71
CA THR A 191 7.87 -22.73 9.36
C THR A 191 6.72 -22.15 10.19
N MET A 192 5.47 -22.45 9.81
CA MET A 192 4.31 -22.09 10.64
C MET A 192 4.37 -22.72 12.04
N ALA A 193 4.85 -23.96 12.15
CA ALA A 193 5.00 -24.64 13.44
C ALA A 193 6.08 -23.96 14.31
N ASP A 194 7.19 -23.51 13.71
CA ASP A 194 8.23 -22.76 14.42
C ASP A 194 7.70 -21.40 14.88
N PHE A 195 6.84 -20.76 14.09
CA PHE A 195 6.23 -19.48 14.44
C PHE A 195 5.29 -19.62 15.63
N ASP A 196 4.38 -20.61 15.65
CA ASP A 196 3.53 -20.91 16.81
C ASP A 196 4.36 -21.22 18.05
N ALA A 197 5.39 -22.07 17.90
CA ALA A 197 6.28 -22.39 19.02
C ALA A 197 6.99 -21.14 19.58
N LYS A 198 7.41 -20.22 18.70
CA LYS A 198 8.06 -18.98 19.09
C LYS A 198 7.10 -18.02 19.80
N ILE A 199 5.86 -17.92 19.34
CA ILE A 199 4.78 -17.14 19.98
C ILE A 199 4.57 -17.62 21.42
N ARG A 200 4.45 -18.93 21.61
CA ARG A 200 4.24 -19.55 22.91
C ARG A 200 5.44 -19.41 23.83
N GLU A 201 6.66 -19.62 23.33
CA GLU A 201 7.91 -19.46 24.07
C GLU A 201 8.06 -18.05 24.64
N VAL A 202 7.77 -17.03 23.82
CA VAL A 202 7.82 -15.63 24.27
C VAL A 202 6.83 -15.39 25.40
N TYR A 203 5.58 -15.78 25.23
CA TYR A 203 4.55 -15.57 26.25
C TYR A 203 4.87 -16.31 27.55
N GLU A 204 5.31 -17.55 27.47
CA GLU A 204 5.68 -18.36 28.65
C GLU A 204 6.81 -17.70 29.48
N LYS A 205 7.81 -17.14 28.80
CA LYS A 205 8.97 -16.57 29.47
C LYS A 205 8.79 -15.12 29.94
N THR A 206 7.91 -14.36 29.28
CA THR A 206 7.82 -12.91 29.50
C THR A 206 6.46 -12.43 29.99
N GLY A 207 5.38 -13.15 29.71
CA GLY A 207 4.00 -12.69 29.87
C GLY A 207 3.59 -11.62 28.85
N ILE A 208 4.44 -11.29 27.87
CA ILE A 208 4.16 -10.39 26.74
C ILE A 208 3.54 -11.24 25.63
N TYR A 209 2.57 -10.72 24.90
CA TYR A 209 2.00 -11.42 23.75
C TYR A 209 3.12 -11.81 22.76
N GLY A 210 3.12 -13.06 22.32
CA GLY A 210 4.14 -13.55 21.40
C GLY A 210 4.06 -12.89 20.03
N ASN A 211 2.84 -12.70 19.52
CA ASN A 211 2.58 -12.00 18.28
C ASN A 211 1.33 -11.12 18.39
N ILE A 212 1.24 -10.11 17.54
CA ILE A 212 -0.02 -9.42 17.24
C ILE A 212 -0.40 -9.69 15.79
N TYR A 213 -1.52 -10.41 15.62
CA TYR A 213 -2.23 -10.44 14.34
C TYR A 213 -3.17 -9.24 14.30
N HIS A 214 -3.04 -8.39 13.28
CA HIS A 214 -4.02 -7.32 13.11
C HIS A 214 -5.37 -7.91 12.72
N THR A 215 -6.44 -7.14 12.88
CA THR A 215 -7.82 -7.60 12.61
C THR A 215 -8.15 -7.75 11.12
N TRP A 216 -7.15 -7.95 10.27
CA TRP A 216 -7.29 -8.27 8.85
C TRP A 216 -7.17 -9.79 8.65
N ARG A 217 -8.00 -10.33 7.78
CA ARG A 217 -7.99 -11.74 7.41
C ARG A 217 -6.59 -12.20 6.92
N SER A 218 -5.91 -11.34 6.18
CA SER A 218 -4.58 -11.61 5.65
C SER A 218 -3.53 -11.91 6.73
N THR A 219 -3.64 -11.33 7.92
CA THR A 219 -2.65 -11.55 8.98
C THR A 219 -2.72 -12.93 9.60
N THR A 220 -3.87 -13.60 9.52
CA THR A 220 -4.17 -14.82 10.27
C THR A 220 -4.20 -16.08 9.40
N THR A 221 -4.62 -15.99 8.16
CA THR A 221 -4.97 -17.20 7.40
C THR A 221 -4.34 -17.30 6.00
N LEU A 222 -3.91 -16.20 5.41
CA LEU A 222 -3.41 -16.25 4.03
C LEU A 222 -2.05 -16.92 3.87
N PHE A 223 -1.43 -17.43 4.94
CA PHE A 223 -0.32 -18.38 4.80
C PHE A 223 -0.64 -19.56 3.87
N GLY A 224 -1.92 -19.95 3.81
CA GLY A 224 -2.39 -21.08 3.00
C GLY A 224 -2.25 -20.90 1.48
N ILE A 225 -2.02 -19.68 0.96
CA ILE A 225 -1.79 -19.46 -0.47
C ILE A 225 -0.30 -19.46 -0.84
N LEU A 226 0.61 -19.50 0.13
CA LEU A 226 2.05 -19.34 -0.10
C LEU A 226 2.71 -20.51 -0.82
N ASP A 227 2.02 -21.64 -0.96
CA ASP A 227 2.48 -22.77 -1.76
C ASP A 227 2.18 -22.62 -3.27
N GLY A 228 1.44 -21.57 -3.64
CA GLY A 228 1.06 -21.24 -5.02
C GLY A 228 0.02 -22.20 -5.63
N LYS A 229 -0.64 -23.05 -4.82
CA LYS A 229 -1.64 -24.01 -5.31
C LYS A 229 -3.07 -23.58 -5.00
N ASN A 230 -3.23 -22.82 -3.92
CA ASN A 230 -4.52 -22.36 -3.47
C ASN A 230 -4.72 -20.88 -3.83
N THR A 231 -5.95 -20.49 -4.01
CA THR A 231 -6.35 -19.10 -4.26
C THR A 231 -7.62 -18.77 -3.46
N VAL A 232 -7.87 -17.48 -3.24
CA VAL A 232 -9.06 -17.03 -2.53
C VAL A 232 -10.25 -16.71 -3.46
N ILE A 233 -10.14 -16.97 -4.76
CA ILE A 233 -11.17 -16.61 -5.75
C ILE A 233 -11.89 -17.81 -6.38
N ASP A 234 -11.59 -19.05 -5.99
CA ASP A 234 -12.15 -20.26 -6.59
C ASP A 234 -13.31 -20.91 -5.80
N GLY A 235 -13.66 -20.35 -4.64
CA GLY A 235 -14.75 -20.86 -3.82
C GLY A 235 -14.42 -22.11 -3.02
N ASN A 236 -13.15 -22.43 -2.82
CA ASN A 236 -12.71 -23.51 -1.94
C ASN A 236 -11.75 -22.97 -0.88
N TYR A 237 -12.16 -22.98 0.38
CA TYR A 237 -11.43 -22.40 1.51
C TYR A 237 -11.02 -23.43 2.57
N ASP A 238 -11.16 -24.72 2.31
CA ASP A 238 -10.76 -25.78 3.25
C ASP A 238 -9.28 -25.69 3.64
N PHE A 239 -8.45 -25.16 2.74
CA PHE A 239 -7.02 -24.94 2.99
C PHE A 239 -6.73 -23.88 4.05
N LEU A 240 -7.68 -23.00 4.39
CA LEU A 240 -7.53 -22.00 5.46
C LEU A 240 -7.75 -22.59 6.86
N LYS A 241 -8.41 -23.76 6.95
CA LYS A 241 -8.80 -24.37 8.22
C LYS A 241 -7.64 -24.51 9.23
N PRO A 242 -6.48 -25.08 8.88
CA PRO A 242 -5.39 -25.25 9.85
C PRO A 242 -4.87 -23.94 10.41
N TYR A 243 -4.92 -22.86 9.65
CA TYR A 243 -4.48 -21.53 10.11
C TYR A 243 -5.49 -20.89 11.05
N TYR A 244 -6.80 -21.05 10.78
CA TYR A 244 -7.82 -20.65 11.73
C TYR A 244 -7.74 -21.45 13.04
N GLU A 245 -7.57 -22.77 12.96
CA GLU A 245 -7.42 -23.63 14.14
C GLU A 245 -6.20 -23.20 14.98
N GLN A 246 -5.07 -22.87 14.35
CA GLN A 246 -3.88 -22.38 15.04
C GLN A 246 -4.15 -21.05 15.73
N VAL A 247 -4.62 -20.02 15.05
CA VAL A 247 -4.83 -18.70 15.64
C VAL A 247 -5.90 -18.70 16.72
N MET A 248 -6.94 -19.54 16.57
CA MET A 248 -7.99 -19.70 17.59
C MET A 248 -7.45 -20.41 18.84
N ALA A 249 -6.53 -21.38 18.68
CA ALA A 249 -5.84 -21.99 19.82
C ALA A 249 -4.93 -20.98 20.52
N GLU A 250 -4.13 -20.20 19.79
CA GLU A 250 -3.29 -19.14 20.35
C GLU A 250 -4.12 -18.09 21.11
N GLN A 251 -5.29 -17.69 20.57
CA GLN A 251 -6.20 -16.77 21.23
C GLN A 251 -6.81 -17.38 22.51
N THR A 252 -7.25 -18.63 22.46
CA THR A 252 -7.81 -19.35 23.61
C THR A 252 -6.78 -19.52 24.72
N ASP A 253 -5.53 -19.79 24.37
CA ASP A 253 -4.41 -19.93 25.31
C ASP A 253 -3.92 -18.56 25.84
N GLY A 254 -4.40 -17.46 25.27
CA GLY A 254 -4.09 -16.08 25.68
C GLY A 254 -2.66 -15.66 25.35
N VAL A 255 -1.98 -16.33 24.40
CA VAL A 255 -0.61 -16.02 23.97
C VAL A 255 -0.55 -14.90 22.91
N ILE A 256 -1.71 -14.55 22.36
CA ILE A 256 -1.96 -13.41 21.49
C ILE A 256 -3.15 -12.59 22.00
N PRO A 257 -3.32 -11.31 21.60
CA PRO A 257 -4.50 -10.53 21.97
C PRO A 257 -5.79 -11.15 21.40
N ASN A 258 -6.87 -11.10 22.18
CA ASN A 258 -8.20 -11.53 21.73
C ASN A 258 -8.71 -10.62 20.60
N TYR A 259 -9.21 -11.20 19.52
CA TYR A 259 -9.68 -10.48 18.32
C TYR A 259 -10.82 -9.49 18.62
N GLY A 260 -11.84 -9.91 19.36
CA GLY A 260 -12.98 -9.07 19.72
C GLY A 260 -12.58 -7.88 20.61
N GLU A 261 -11.60 -8.09 21.50
CA GLU A 261 -11.04 -7.03 22.34
C GLU A 261 -10.23 -6.04 21.48
N GLN A 262 -9.41 -6.54 20.52
CA GLN A 262 -8.68 -5.68 19.60
C GLN A 262 -9.62 -4.77 18.80
N LYS A 263 -10.69 -5.32 18.22
CA LYS A 263 -11.71 -4.52 17.49
C LYS A 263 -12.39 -3.50 18.39
N THR A 264 -12.79 -3.89 19.58
CA THR A 264 -13.50 -3.00 20.54
C THR A 264 -12.59 -1.87 21.02
N ALA A 265 -11.32 -2.17 21.29
CA ALA A 265 -10.31 -1.18 21.72
C ALA A 265 -9.72 -0.37 20.55
N ASN A 266 -10.06 -0.70 19.32
CA ASN A 266 -9.39 -0.19 18.11
C ASN A 266 -7.86 -0.30 18.22
N LEU A 267 -7.38 -1.47 18.69
CA LEU A 267 -5.96 -1.71 18.88
C LEU A 267 -5.28 -1.89 17.52
N HIS A 268 -4.45 -0.93 17.16
CA HIS A 268 -3.68 -0.99 15.93
C HIS A 268 -2.36 -1.74 16.15
N TYR A 269 -1.96 -2.56 15.17
CA TYR A 269 -0.73 -3.38 15.25
C TYR A 269 0.51 -2.54 15.55
N SER A 270 0.65 -1.36 14.94
CA SER A 270 1.81 -0.50 15.15
C SER A 270 1.93 -0.08 16.61
N GLY A 271 0.86 0.47 17.19
CA GLY A 271 0.87 0.89 18.60
C GLY A 271 1.12 -0.28 19.57
N ALA A 272 0.57 -1.46 19.30
CA ALA A 272 0.82 -2.65 20.12
C ALA A 272 2.30 -3.07 20.08
N PHE A 273 2.91 -3.08 18.91
CA PHE A 273 4.33 -3.42 18.74
C PHE A 273 5.26 -2.32 19.27
N GLU A 274 5.00 -1.07 18.94
CA GLU A 274 5.78 0.10 19.37
C GLU A 274 5.81 0.25 20.91
N ASN A 275 4.72 -0.10 21.58
CA ASN A 275 4.63 -0.07 23.05
C ASN A 275 5.07 -1.39 23.73
N GLY A 276 5.61 -2.34 22.99
CA GLY A 276 6.10 -3.62 23.53
C GLY A 276 5.00 -4.51 24.11
N GLN A 277 3.74 -4.36 23.67
CA GLN A 277 2.63 -5.24 24.08
C GLN A 277 2.70 -6.60 23.38
N ALA A 278 3.34 -6.67 22.23
CA ALA A 278 3.65 -7.90 21.51
C ALA A 278 5.12 -7.93 21.11
N ALA A 279 5.75 -9.09 21.17
CA ALA A 279 7.16 -9.27 20.84
C ALA A 279 7.38 -9.43 19.34
N MET A 280 6.39 -9.92 18.61
CA MET A 280 6.40 -10.06 17.15
C MET A 280 5.14 -9.43 16.53
N CYS A 281 5.24 -9.10 15.24
CA CYS A 281 4.15 -8.64 14.40
C CYS A 281 4.39 -9.11 12.96
N ASN A 282 3.49 -9.91 12.42
CA ASN A 282 3.53 -10.27 11.00
C ASN A 282 2.78 -9.21 10.20
N MET A 283 3.50 -8.44 9.40
CA MET A 283 2.96 -7.27 8.71
C MET A 283 3.72 -6.99 7.40
N GLY A 284 3.09 -6.20 6.55
CA GLY A 284 3.69 -5.78 5.30
C GLY A 284 4.88 -4.82 5.49
N SER A 285 5.70 -4.74 4.45
CA SER A 285 6.96 -3.97 4.43
C SER A 285 6.79 -2.48 4.68
N TRP A 286 5.59 -1.93 4.48
CA TRP A 286 5.28 -0.53 4.82
C TRP A 286 5.48 -0.18 6.30
N PHE A 287 5.43 -1.18 7.18
CA PHE A 287 5.62 -0.95 8.62
C PHE A 287 7.06 -0.57 8.97
N ILE A 288 8.06 -0.89 8.11
CA ILE A 288 9.45 -0.45 8.28
C ILE A 288 9.52 1.08 8.37
N ALA A 289 8.95 1.78 7.39
CA ALA A 289 8.95 3.24 7.38
C ALA A 289 8.20 3.84 8.59
N THR A 290 7.12 3.20 9.04
CA THR A 290 6.38 3.60 10.23
C THR A 290 7.25 3.49 11.49
N LEU A 291 7.97 2.37 11.65
CA LEU A 291 8.89 2.16 12.79
C LEU A 291 10.09 3.11 12.75
N GLN A 292 10.64 3.38 11.57
CA GLN A 292 11.72 4.35 11.42
C GLN A 292 11.27 5.75 11.88
N LYS A 293 10.08 6.18 11.45
CA LYS A 293 9.47 7.45 11.87
C LYS A 293 9.22 7.48 13.38
N TYR A 294 8.58 6.44 13.92
CA TYR A 294 8.33 6.31 15.35
C TYR A 294 9.64 6.42 16.16
N ASN A 295 10.68 5.68 15.75
CA ASN A 295 11.97 5.67 16.43
C ASN A 295 12.68 7.03 16.40
N ALA A 296 12.59 7.76 15.28
CA ALA A 296 13.11 9.12 15.17
C ALA A 296 12.40 10.07 16.13
N GLU A 297 11.06 10.03 16.20
CA GLU A 297 10.25 10.83 17.10
C GLU A 297 10.48 10.46 18.56
N ALA A 298 10.55 9.16 18.88
CA ALA A 298 10.85 8.67 20.23
C ALA A 298 12.20 9.19 20.71
N SER A 299 13.25 9.06 19.89
CA SER A 299 14.60 9.56 20.18
C SER A 299 14.61 11.06 20.44
N ALA A 300 13.91 11.85 19.62
CA ALA A 300 13.80 13.30 19.76
C ALA A 300 13.11 13.71 21.07
N ASN A 301 12.21 12.88 21.59
CA ASN A 301 11.46 13.08 22.83
C ASN A 301 12.11 12.41 24.08
N GLY A 302 13.26 11.76 23.92
CA GLY A 302 13.94 11.05 25.01
C GLY A 302 13.24 9.75 25.42
N VAL A 303 12.43 9.16 24.53
CA VAL A 303 11.81 7.85 24.69
C VAL A 303 12.72 6.81 24.03
N GLN A 304 12.80 5.60 24.61
CA GLN A 304 13.59 4.52 24.05
C GLN A 304 13.00 4.09 22.71
N PRO A 305 13.75 4.12 21.59
CA PRO A 305 13.31 3.56 20.33
C PRO A 305 13.12 2.05 20.41
N VAL A 306 12.28 1.49 19.56
CA VAL A 306 12.13 0.05 19.40
C VAL A 306 13.34 -0.51 18.65
N ASN A 307 14.09 -1.40 19.29
CA ASN A 307 15.18 -2.14 18.67
C ASN A 307 14.58 -3.35 17.93
N PHE A 308 14.21 -3.14 16.65
CA PHE A 308 13.53 -4.19 15.89
C PHE A 308 14.46 -4.88 14.88
N GLY A 309 14.10 -6.08 14.52
CA GLY A 309 14.60 -6.81 13.35
C GLY A 309 13.44 -7.31 12.52
N ILE A 310 13.74 -7.77 11.32
CA ILE A 310 12.77 -8.44 10.44
C ILE A 310 13.32 -9.78 9.98
N VAL A 311 12.43 -10.74 9.77
CA VAL A 311 12.71 -12.02 9.10
C VAL A 311 11.64 -12.31 8.06
N LYS A 312 11.95 -13.20 7.10
CA LYS A 312 11.00 -13.66 6.10
C LYS A 312 9.71 -14.16 6.73
N TYR A 313 8.64 -14.04 5.98
CA TYR A 313 7.32 -14.50 6.40
C TYR A 313 7.33 -16.02 6.63
N PRO A 314 6.69 -16.54 7.68
CA PRO A 314 6.64 -17.97 7.94
C PRO A 314 5.95 -18.69 6.79
N HIS A 315 6.49 -19.85 6.43
CA HIS A 315 5.95 -20.61 5.31
C HIS A 315 5.29 -21.91 5.77
N PRO A 316 4.17 -22.33 5.12
CA PRO A 316 3.60 -23.64 5.35
C PRO A 316 4.52 -24.74 4.80
N ASP A 317 4.29 -25.99 5.26
CA ASP A 317 5.01 -27.15 4.78
C ASP A 317 4.88 -27.29 3.24
N GLY A 318 6.02 -27.38 2.58
CA GLY A 318 6.10 -27.56 1.13
C GLY A 318 6.07 -26.26 0.32
N ALA A 319 5.89 -25.10 0.96
CA ALA A 319 6.16 -23.81 0.33
C ALA A 319 7.65 -23.42 0.50
N PRO A 320 8.26 -22.75 -0.49
CA PRO A 320 9.64 -22.29 -0.37
C PRO A 320 9.76 -21.20 0.70
N ALA A 321 10.85 -21.21 1.46
CA ALA A 321 11.19 -20.06 2.30
C ALA A 321 11.36 -18.80 1.45
N GLY A 322 10.77 -17.68 1.89
CA GLY A 322 10.73 -16.43 1.14
C GLY A 322 9.52 -16.26 0.22
N SER A 323 8.63 -17.27 0.13
CA SER A 323 7.27 -17.03 -0.36
C SER A 323 6.52 -16.14 0.62
N THR A 324 5.82 -15.13 0.13
CA THR A 324 5.16 -14.15 0.98
C THR A 324 3.87 -13.62 0.35
N LEU A 325 3.04 -13.02 1.17
CA LEU A 325 1.92 -12.21 0.71
C LEU A 325 2.41 -10.88 0.16
N GLY A 326 1.63 -10.28 -0.72
CA GLY A 326 1.90 -8.94 -1.20
C GLY A 326 0.66 -8.17 -1.56
N THR A 327 0.84 -6.85 -1.57
CA THR A 327 -0.08 -5.88 -2.15
C THR A 327 0.69 -5.03 -3.13
N VAL A 328 0.02 -4.58 -4.17
CA VAL A 328 0.63 -3.74 -5.19
C VAL A 328 -0.11 -2.43 -5.32
N THR A 329 0.66 -1.38 -5.62
CA THR A 329 0.12 -0.13 -6.13
C THR A 329 0.56 -0.01 -7.58
N SER A 330 -0.41 0.14 -8.45
CA SER A 330 -0.17 0.11 -9.89
C SER A 330 -0.58 1.43 -10.54
N LEU A 331 -0.07 1.67 -11.74
CA LEU A 331 -0.49 2.78 -12.59
C LEU A 331 -1.21 2.24 -13.81
N ALA A 332 -2.28 2.90 -14.19
CA ALA A 332 -3.04 2.64 -15.40
C ALA A 332 -3.16 3.90 -16.25
N VAL A 333 -3.43 3.72 -17.54
CA VAL A 333 -3.74 4.81 -18.48
C VAL A 333 -5.25 4.87 -18.66
N ASN A 334 -5.82 6.06 -18.54
CA ASN A 334 -7.24 6.29 -18.82
C ASN A 334 -7.57 6.01 -20.30
N ALA A 335 -8.50 5.09 -20.55
CA ALA A 335 -8.95 4.74 -21.91
C ALA A 335 -9.51 5.94 -22.70
N ASN A 336 -9.95 7.01 -22.03
CA ASN A 336 -10.49 8.21 -22.63
C ASN A 336 -9.49 9.38 -22.70
N SER A 337 -8.24 9.19 -22.24
CA SER A 337 -7.22 10.24 -22.36
C SER A 337 -6.88 10.52 -23.84
N GLU A 338 -6.73 11.79 -24.18
CA GLU A 338 -6.22 12.21 -25.49
C GLU A 338 -4.69 12.17 -25.57
N LYS A 339 -4.00 11.91 -24.40
CA LYS A 339 -2.53 11.92 -24.25
C LYS A 339 -1.99 10.53 -23.92
N LYS A 340 -2.63 9.46 -24.40
CA LYS A 340 -2.31 8.06 -24.05
C LYS A 340 -0.85 7.69 -24.24
N GLU A 341 -0.21 8.16 -25.32
CA GLU A 341 1.21 7.86 -25.60
C GLU A 341 2.13 8.44 -24.50
N ALA A 342 1.92 9.71 -24.13
CA ALA A 342 2.69 10.34 -23.07
C ALA A 342 2.37 9.75 -21.69
N ALA A 343 1.11 9.39 -21.43
CA ALA A 343 0.70 8.72 -20.20
C ALA A 343 1.33 7.33 -20.09
N LEU A 344 1.39 6.57 -21.18
CA LEU A 344 2.04 5.26 -21.22
C LEU A 344 3.55 5.38 -21.01
N ASP A 345 4.19 6.39 -21.58
CA ASP A 345 5.62 6.64 -21.36
C ASP A 345 5.92 6.92 -19.89
N PHE A 346 5.10 7.75 -19.22
CA PHE A 346 5.21 7.97 -17.77
C PHE A 346 5.00 6.70 -16.95
N VAL A 347 3.97 5.89 -17.26
CA VAL A 347 3.72 4.61 -16.60
C VAL A 347 4.91 3.65 -16.76
N ASN A 348 5.45 3.54 -17.98
CA ASN A 348 6.63 2.73 -18.25
C ASN A 348 7.86 3.21 -17.47
N TRP A 349 8.08 4.51 -17.40
CA TRP A 349 9.19 5.06 -16.64
C TRP A 349 9.04 4.79 -15.13
N CYS A 350 7.84 4.97 -14.56
CA CYS A 350 7.58 4.65 -13.15
C CYS A 350 7.84 3.18 -12.82
N ALA A 351 7.58 2.28 -13.75
CA ALA A 351 7.81 0.84 -13.65
C ALA A 351 9.21 0.41 -14.15
N SER A 352 10.09 1.35 -14.41
CA SER A 352 11.49 1.09 -14.80
C SER A 352 12.44 1.07 -13.61
N GLU A 353 13.71 0.79 -13.85
CA GLU A 353 14.75 0.86 -12.83
C GLU A 353 14.95 2.27 -12.26
N ASP A 354 14.78 3.32 -13.07
CA ASP A 354 14.89 4.71 -12.62
C ASP A 354 13.71 5.11 -11.73
N GLY A 355 12.48 4.74 -12.10
CA GLY A 355 11.31 4.90 -11.24
C GLY A 355 11.43 4.10 -9.94
N ALA A 356 11.93 2.86 -10.02
CA ALA A 356 12.18 2.01 -8.86
C ALA A 356 13.17 2.65 -7.85
N LYS A 357 14.24 3.32 -8.34
CA LYS A 357 15.16 4.06 -7.47
C LYS A 357 14.49 5.24 -6.78
N CYS A 358 13.58 5.95 -7.45
CA CYS A 358 12.82 7.04 -6.84
C CYS A 358 11.90 6.52 -5.71
N VAL A 359 11.23 5.40 -5.94
CA VAL A 359 10.39 4.72 -4.94
C VAL A 359 11.22 4.28 -3.75
N ALA A 360 12.37 3.62 -4.01
CA ALA A 360 13.29 3.16 -2.97
C ALA A 360 13.86 4.32 -2.14
N ALA A 361 14.25 5.42 -2.78
CA ALA A 361 14.75 6.61 -2.09
C ALA A 361 13.69 7.29 -1.22
N ALA A 362 12.41 7.10 -1.53
CA ALA A 362 11.29 7.52 -0.69
C ALA A 362 10.97 6.55 0.47
N GLY A 363 11.82 5.53 0.71
CA GLY A 363 11.67 4.56 1.79
C GLY A 363 10.59 3.51 1.55
N THR A 364 10.26 3.22 0.30
CA THR A 364 9.18 2.30 -0.09
C THR A 364 9.71 1.27 -1.08
N PHE A 365 9.13 0.08 -1.09
CA PHE A 365 9.58 -1.02 -1.95
C PHE A 365 9.03 -0.89 -3.37
N PRO A 366 9.89 -0.80 -4.41
CA PRO A 366 9.46 -0.78 -5.79
C PRO A 366 9.01 -2.17 -6.24
N ALA A 367 8.11 -2.23 -7.23
CA ALA A 367 7.68 -3.48 -7.85
C ALA A 367 8.81 -4.18 -8.63
N VAL A 368 9.69 -3.39 -9.22
CA VAL A 368 10.92 -3.87 -9.86
C VAL A 368 12.07 -3.74 -8.87
N SER A 369 12.34 -4.82 -8.14
CA SER A 369 13.42 -4.85 -7.15
C SER A 369 14.77 -5.19 -7.80
N SER A 370 15.86 -4.67 -7.23
CA SER A 370 17.24 -4.96 -7.60
C SER A 370 18.15 -4.84 -6.38
N ASP A 371 19.38 -5.36 -6.48
CA ASP A 371 20.37 -5.17 -5.41
C ASP A 371 20.60 -3.68 -5.10
N GLU A 372 20.49 -2.80 -6.12
CA GLU A 372 20.63 -1.36 -5.94
C GLU A 372 19.47 -0.77 -5.15
N THR A 373 18.23 -1.11 -5.49
CA THR A 373 17.04 -0.64 -4.75
C THR A 373 17.02 -1.17 -3.32
N ASN A 374 17.35 -2.43 -3.11
CA ASN A 374 17.48 -3.02 -1.76
C ASN A 374 18.57 -2.31 -0.95
N LYS A 375 19.71 -1.96 -1.58
CA LYS A 375 20.77 -1.20 -0.93
C LYS A 375 20.31 0.22 -0.57
N ILE A 376 19.56 0.90 -1.42
CA ILE A 376 19.00 2.23 -1.13
C ILE A 376 18.12 2.14 0.11
N ILE A 377 17.16 1.20 0.15
CA ILE A 377 16.23 1.02 1.27
C ILE A 377 16.96 0.67 2.56
N SER A 378 17.87 -0.30 2.51
CA SER A 378 18.63 -0.75 3.68
C SER A 378 19.63 0.28 4.21
N SER A 379 19.92 1.32 3.44
CA SER A 379 20.79 2.45 3.84
C SER A 379 20.00 3.60 4.47
N THR A 380 18.67 3.50 4.58
CA THR A 380 17.86 4.53 5.24
C THR A 380 18.07 4.52 6.76
N ASP A 381 18.04 5.69 7.38
CA ASP A 381 18.25 5.81 8.82
C ASP A 381 17.22 4.99 9.61
N GLY A 382 17.73 4.18 10.55
CA GLY A 382 16.88 3.34 11.41
C GLY A 382 16.41 2.03 10.77
N PHE A 383 16.89 1.68 9.56
CA PHE A 383 16.66 0.35 9.00
C PHE A 383 17.47 -0.71 9.80
N PRO A 384 16.89 -1.88 10.14
CA PRO A 384 17.63 -2.93 10.83
C PRO A 384 18.70 -3.54 9.89
N SER A 385 19.98 -3.33 10.21
CA SER A 385 21.11 -3.62 9.33
C SER A 385 21.83 -4.95 9.66
N ASP A 386 21.25 -5.80 10.48
CA ASP A 386 21.76 -7.16 10.74
C ASP A 386 21.53 -8.08 9.52
N ASP A 387 22.36 -9.12 9.39
CA ASP A 387 22.34 -10.04 8.25
C ASP A 387 20.95 -10.69 8.04
N ALA A 388 20.24 -11.03 9.11
CA ALA A 388 18.93 -11.65 9.02
C ALA A 388 17.89 -10.67 8.45
N SER A 389 17.92 -9.41 8.88
CA SER A 389 17.03 -8.37 8.38
C SER A 389 17.32 -8.02 6.91
N LEU A 390 18.58 -8.01 6.49
CA LEU A 390 18.95 -7.80 5.10
C LEU A 390 18.50 -8.97 4.21
N GLU A 391 18.68 -10.20 4.68
CA GLU A 391 18.23 -11.40 3.97
C GLU A 391 16.69 -11.48 3.87
N ALA A 392 15.95 -10.90 4.81
CA ALA A 392 14.49 -10.87 4.78
C ALA A 392 13.92 -10.09 3.57
N LEU A 393 14.71 -9.21 2.96
CA LEU A 393 14.32 -8.48 1.74
C LEU A 393 14.30 -9.36 0.49
N ASN A 394 14.95 -10.53 0.53
CA ASN A 394 15.05 -11.44 -0.62
C ASN A 394 13.84 -12.37 -0.67
N THR A 395 12.75 -11.90 -1.25
CA THR A 395 11.55 -12.70 -1.51
C THR A 395 11.73 -13.62 -2.72
N THR A 396 11.11 -14.80 -2.70
CA THR A 396 11.18 -15.77 -3.80
C THR A 396 9.93 -15.77 -4.66
N ALA A 397 8.76 -15.52 -4.06
CA ALA A 397 7.49 -15.36 -4.74
C ALA A 397 6.57 -14.47 -3.91
N ILE A 398 5.78 -13.65 -4.59
CA ILE A 398 4.79 -12.76 -3.97
C ILE A 398 3.41 -13.20 -4.49
N TYR A 399 2.53 -13.55 -3.54
CA TYR A 399 1.14 -13.89 -3.82
C TYR A 399 0.23 -12.76 -3.34
N LEU A 400 -0.61 -12.24 -4.23
CA LEU A 400 -1.53 -11.17 -3.88
C LEU A 400 -2.59 -11.68 -2.89
N GLU A 401 -2.89 -10.86 -1.89
CA GLU A 401 -3.92 -11.16 -0.88
C GLU A 401 -5.30 -11.37 -1.51
N MET A 402 -5.57 -10.69 -2.63
CA MET A 402 -6.71 -10.87 -3.50
C MET A 402 -6.23 -10.82 -4.95
N PRO A 403 -6.22 -11.93 -5.67
CA PRO A 403 -5.98 -11.95 -7.12
C PRO A 403 -7.11 -11.26 -7.90
N LEU A 404 -6.84 -10.91 -9.16
CA LEU A 404 -7.86 -10.32 -10.01
C LEU A 404 -8.98 -11.32 -10.31
N SER A 405 -10.20 -10.87 -10.08
CA SER A 405 -11.45 -11.56 -10.43
C SER A 405 -12.54 -10.51 -10.64
N ASP A 406 -13.47 -10.73 -11.54
CA ASP A 406 -14.64 -9.87 -11.72
C ASP A 406 -15.56 -9.88 -10.48
N LYS A 407 -15.39 -10.86 -9.59
CA LYS A 407 -16.09 -11.03 -8.30
C LYS A 407 -15.25 -10.70 -7.07
N ALA A 408 -14.06 -10.12 -7.25
CA ALA A 408 -13.12 -9.89 -6.15
C ALA A 408 -13.75 -9.12 -4.97
N SER A 409 -14.56 -8.10 -5.24
CA SER A 409 -15.20 -7.28 -4.19
C SER A 409 -16.24 -8.04 -3.37
N GLU A 410 -17.09 -8.82 -4.06
CA GLU A 410 -18.12 -9.64 -3.43
C GLU A 410 -17.48 -10.79 -2.63
N ILE A 411 -16.47 -11.46 -3.19
CA ILE A 411 -15.72 -12.50 -2.51
C ILE A 411 -15.06 -11.95 -1.25
N GLU A 412 -14.37 -10.83 -1.34
CA GLU A 412 -13.72 -10.21 -0.18
C GLU A 412 -14.71 -9.88 0.93
N THR A 413 -15.90 -9.38 0.56
CA THR A 413 -16.97 -9.08 1.53
C THR A 413 -17.44 -10.33 2.27
N ILE A 414 -17.65 -11.43 1.56
CA ILE A 414 -18.02 -12.72 2.13
C ILE A 414 -16.93 -13.21 3.08
N LEU A 415 -15.69 -13.27 2.59
CA LEU A 415 -14.57 -13.80 3.38
C LEU A 415 -14.30 -12.99 4.64
N ASN A 416 -14.41 -11.67 4.59
CA ASN A 416 -14.22 -10.81 5.76
C ASN A 416 -15.35 -10.97 6.77
N THR A 417 -16.59 -11.18 6.30
CA THR A 417 -17.75 -11.42 7.18
C THR A 417 -17.59 -12.72 7.96
N GLU A 418 -17.25 -13.81 7.28
CA GLU A 418 -17.06 -15.11 7.90
C GLU A 418 -15.79 -15.15 8.78
N HIS A 419 -14.73 -14.44 8.36
CA HIS A 419 -13.55 -14.23 9.19
C HIS A 419 -13.91 -13.58 10.54
N ASP A 420 -14.66 -12.49 10.50
CA ASP A 420 -15.12 -11.82 11.71
C ASP A 420 -15.95 -12.77 12.61
N ALA A 421 -16.83 -13.59 12.03
CA ALA A 421 -17.65 -14.53 12.75
C ALA A 421 -16.82 -15.63 13.44
N ILE A 422 -15.84 -16.21 12.74
CA ILE A 422 -14.90 -17.19 13.29
C ILE A 422 -14.08 -16.56 14.43
N MET A 423 -13.41 -15.43 14.14
CA MET A 423 -12.46 -14.82 15.07
C MET A 423 -13.12 -14.25 16.34
N THR A 424 -14.41 -13.91 16.28
CA THR A 424 -15.21 -13.51 17.44
C THR A 424 -15.92 -14.69 18.13
N GLU A 425 -15.65 -15.92 17.69
CA GLU A 425 -16.27 -17.15 18.23
C GLU A 425 -17.81 -17.18 18.09
N SER A 426 -18.35 -16.39 17.14
CA SER A 426 -19.77 -16.42 16.78
C SER A 426 -20.12 -17.66 15.96
N GLU A 427 -19.14 -18.22 15.28
CA GLU A 427 -19.18 -19.47 14.53
C GLU A 427 -17.93 -20.30 14.81
N THR A 428 -18.05 -21.61 14.63
CA THR A 428 -16.87 -22.48 14.64
C THR A 428 -16.08 -22.34 13.35
N VAL A 429 -14.83 -22.75 13.36
CA VAL A 429 -13.96 -22.75 12.14
C VAL A 429 -14.63 -23.56 11.03
N ASP A 430 -15.21 -24.74 11.34
CA ASP A 430 -15.87 -25.57 10.36
C ASP A 430 -17.11 -24.91 9.75
N GLU A 431 -17.93 -24.24 10.56
CA GLU A 431 -19.12 -23.53 10.10
C GLU A 431 -18.73 -22.34 9.20
N GLY A 432 -17.79 -21.49 9.62
CA GLY A 432 -17.36 -20.34 8.83
C GLY A 432 -16.71 -20.75 7.51
N ILE A 433 -15.85 -21.79 7.49
CA ILE A 433 -15.28 -22.31 6.23
C ILE A 433 -16.38 -22.87 5.31
N ALA A 434 -17.34 -23.61 5.84
CA ALA A 434 -18.47 -24.10 5.05
C ALA A 434 -19.31 -22.96 4.46
N ASN A 435 -19.55 -21.90 5.25
CA ASN A 435 -20.26 -20.70 4.80
C ASN A 435 -19.48 -19.94 3.71
N MET A 436 -18.16 -19.78 3.86
CA MET A 436 -17.31 -19.22 2.81
C MET A 436 -17.44 -20.01 1.50
N ASN A 437 -17.31 -21.33 1.58
CA ASN A 437 -17.43 -22.23 0.40
C ASN A 437 -18.80 -22.08 -0.26
N GLU A 438 -19.90 -22.20 0.51
CA GLU A 438 -21.26 -22.14 -0.02
C GLU A 438 -21.57 -20.78 -0.67
N GLN A 439 -21.27 -19.68 0.02
CA GLN A 439 -21.60 -18.33 -0.47
C GLN A 439 -20.79 -17.96 -1.72
N VAL A 440 -19.48 -18.26 -1.74
CA VAL A 440 -18.66 -17.92 -2.90
C VAL A 440 -18.94 -18.85 -4.07
N GLN A 441 -19.17 -20.14 -3.85
CA GLN A 441 -19.61 -21.05 -4.93
C GLN A 441 -20.94 -20.61 -5.53
N ALA A 442 -21.89 -20.16 -4.73
CA ALA A 442 -23.17 -19.60 -5.21
C ALA A 442 -22.98 -18.29 -5.99
N LEU A 443 -21.96 -17.49 -5.67
CA LEU A 443 -21.61 -16.26 -6.39
C LEU A 443 -20.95 -16.56 -7.74
N LEU A 444 -20.16 -17.63 -7.81
CA LEU A 444 -19.43 -18.04 -9.02
C LEU A 444 -20.31 -18.82 -10.02
N GLY A 445 -21.43 -19.42 -9.58
CA GLY A 445 -22.42 -20.12 -10.42
C GLY A 445 -22.22 -21.60 -10.42
#